data_c46974c6714c34ced9040199c499a88c
#
_entry.id   c46974c6714c34ced9040199c499a88c
#
_cell.length_a   1.000
_cell.length_b   1.000
_cell.length_c   1.000
_cell.angle_alpha   90.00
_cell.angle_beta   90.00
_cell.angle_gamma   90.00
#
_symmetry.space_group_name_H-M   'P 1'
#
loop_
_entity.id
_entity.type
_entity.pdbx_description
1 polymer ?
#
loop_
_entity_poly.entity_id
_entity_poly.type
_entity_poly.pdbx_seq_one_letter_code
_entity_poly.pdbx_strand_id
1 'polypeptide(L)'
;MENKMNTLEDLVRIIRILRSENGCPWDRVQTHASIRMDMLEEAYEAADAIDKKDMKNLCEELGDVLMQVVFHAEIETEQGGFTMGDVIQGICEKMVYRHPHVFGSGKADTAEEVLINWEALKKKEKRQETQTEVMQSVPEALPALIRARKVQKKAADVGFDFPVTEDAMQKVYEEVQELEQAVRENGEIEEEFGDILFALVNISRFLKINPEFVLTKAIKKFINRFEYIEKSALSEGKALSEMSLEEMDLLWDEAKIKLNPMQ
;
A
#
# COMPACT_ATOMS: atom_id res chain seq x y z
N MET A 1 30.94 -22.08 20.61
CA MET A 1 30.37 -22.11 19.25
C MET A 1 30.35 -20.65 18.78
N GLU A 2 31.19 -20.33 17.79
CA GLU A 2 31.18 -19.02 17.17
C GLU A 2 29.76 -18.79 16.61
N ASN A 3 29.19 -17.68 16.97
CA ASN A 3 27.86 -17.25 16.50
C ASN A 3 27.99 -16.82 15.03
N LYS A 4 28.07 -17.80 14.11
CA LYS A 4 28.16 -17.54 12.67
C LYS A 4 26.84 -16.90 12.27
N MET A 5 26.88 -15.64 11.86
CA MET A 5 25.69 -14.99 11.29
C MET A 5 25.26 -15.72 10.02
N ASN A 6 23.97 -16.02 9.92
CA ASN A 6 23.39 -16.58 8.71
C ASN A 6 23.40 -15.56 7.56
N THR A 7 23.49 -16.06 6.35
CA THR A 7 23.49 -15.26 5.11
C THR A 7 22.19 -15.48 4.31
N LEU A 8 22.01 -14.74 3.24
CA LEU A 8 20.91 -14.97 2.30
C LEU A 8 20.96 -16.37 1.68
N GLU A 9 22.16 -16.89 1.39
CA GLU A 9 22.35 -18.25 0.88
C GLU A 9 21.93 -19.30 1.90
N ASP A 10 22.14 -19.03 3.19
CA ASP A 10 21.65 -19.91 4.25
C ASP A 10 20.12 -19.92 4.31
N LEU A 11 19.46 -18.77 4.14
CA LEU A 11 17.99 -18.69 4.07
C LEU A 11 17.47 -19.46 2.85
N VAL A 12 18.05 -19.27 1.67
CA VAL A 12 17.68 -20.03 0.45
C VAL A 12 17.81 -21.53 0.71
N ARG A 13 18.91 -21.96 1.32
CA ARG A 13 19.14 -23.37 1.65
C ARG A 13 18.10 -23.91 2.65
N ILE A 14 17.71 -23.10 3.65
CA ILE A 14 16.69 -23.50 4.63
C ILE A 14 15.34 -23.71 3.91
N ILE A 15 14.89 -22.77 3.10
CA ILE A 15 13.60 -22.89 2.37
C ILE A 15 13.63 -24.10 1.43
N ARG A 16 14.73 -24.32 0.71
CA ARG A 16 14.92 -25.50 -0.12
C ARG A 16 14.80 -26.81 0.66
N ILE A 17 15.37 -26.90 1.85
CA ILE A 17 15.24 -28.07 2.73
C ILE A 17 13.79 -28.25 3.17
N LEU A 18 13.12 -27.16 3.61
CA LEU A 18 11.71 -27.21 4.03
C LEU A 18 10.80 -27.70 2.91
N ARG A 19 11.07 -27.33 1.66
CA ARG A 19 10.29 -27.75 0.48
C ARG A 19 10.68 -29.11 -0.11
N SER A 20 11.80 -29.70 0.34
CA SER A 20 12.26 -31.00 -0.17
C SER A 20 11.32 -32.15 0.19
N GLU A 21 11.51 -33.31 -0.44
CA GLU A 21 10.72 -34.52 -0.23
C GLU A 21 10.65 -34.94 1.26
N ASN A 22 11.75 -34.77 1.97
CA ASN A 22 11.86 -35.07 3.41
C ASN A 22 11.72 -33.84 4.30
N GLY A 23 11.29 -32.71 3.75
CA GLY A 23 11.10 -31.45 4.47
C GLY A 23 9.73 -31.34 5.14
N CYS A 24 9.27 -30.11 5.28
CA CYS A 24 7.97 -29.82 5.90
C CYS A 24 6.81 -30.14 4.92
N PRO A 25 5.84 -30.98 5.32
CA PRO A 25 4.70 -31.31 4.46
C PRO A 25 3.85 -30.12 4.05
N TRP A 26 3.79 -29.07 4.89
CA TRP A 26 3.05 -27.85 4.60
C TRP A 26 3.80 -26.98 3.59
N ASP A 27 5.09 -26.72 3.79
CA ASP A 27 5.89 -25.89 2.89
C ASP A 27 6.01 -26.49 1.49
N ARG A 28 6.12 -27.81 1.41
CA ARG A 28 6.29 -28.55 0.15
C ARG A 28 5.13 -28.38 -0.82
N VAL A 29 3.89 -28.25 -0.31
CA VAL A 29 2.68 -28.17 -1.17
C VAL A 29 2.32 -26.73 -1.55
N GLN A 30 3.02 -25.74 -1.01
CA GLN A 30 2.74 -24.35 -1.33
C GLN A 30 3.04 -23.99 -2.77
N THR A 31 2.22 -23.12 -3.33
CA THR A 31 2.32 -22.58 -4.68
C THR A 31 2.34 -21.05 -4.62
N HIS A 32 2.69 -20.35 -5.70
CA HIS A 32 2.58 -18.90 -5.80
C HIS A 32 1.19 -18.37 -5.41
N ALA A 33 0.14 -19.12 -5.77
CA ALA A 33 -1.24 -18.72 -5.48
C ALA A 33 -1.59 -18.87 -4.01
N SER A 34 -1.11 -19.92 -3.34
CA SER A 34 -1.45 -20.19 -1.94
C SER A 34 -0.79 -19.20 -0.96
N ILE A 35 0.48 -18.80 -1.22
CA ILE A 35 1.23 -17.87 -0.35
C ILE A 35 1.19 -16.42 -0.86
N ARG A 36 0.35 -16.11 -1.85
CA ARG A 36 0.21 -14.73 -2.36
C ARG A 36 -0.30 -13.77 -1.30
N MET A 37 -1.23 -14.23 -0.47
CA MET A 37 -1.80 -13.40 0.59
C MET A 37 -0.78 -13.17 1.70
N ASP A 38 -0.04 -14.19 2.10
CA ASP A 38 0.99 -14.10 3.13
C ASP A 38 2.01 -13.00 2.76
N MET A 39 2.47 -12.96 1.50
CA MET A 39 3.37 -11.88 1.02
C MET A 39 2.78 -10.47 1.17
N LEU A 40 1.46 -10.31 1.00
CA LEU A 40 0.79 -9.02 1.19
C LEU A 40 0.62 -8.69 2.67
N GLU A 41 0.30 -9.68 3.50
CA GLU A 41 0.16 -9.53 4.95
C GLU A 41 1.49 -9.08 5.56
N GLU A 42 2.60 -9.76 5.29
CA GLU A 42 3.93 -9.36 5.76
C GLU A 42 4.32 -7.93 5.31
N ALA A 43 3.98 -7.56 4.07
CA ALA A 43 4.22 -6.19 3.61
C ALA A 43 3.38 -5.14 4.34
N TYR A 44 2.15 -5.46 4.74
CA TYR A 44 1.30 -4.58 5.56
C TYR A 44 1.75 -4.55 7.01
N GLU A 45 2.21 -5.66 7.58
CA GLU A 45 2.77 -5.72 8.94
C GLU A 45 4.06 -4.90 9.05
N ALA A 46 4.94 -4.98 8.04
CA ALA A 46 6.09 -4.08 7.93
C ALA A 46 5.67 -2.59 7.86
N ALA A 47 4.61 -2.26 7.12
CA ALA A 47 4.09 -0.90 7.05
C ALA A 47 3.49 -0.44 8.39
N ASP A 48 2.78 -1.29 9.11
CA ASP A 48 2.24 -0.99 10.46
C ASP A 48 3.36 -0.78 11.49
N ALA A 49 4.43 -1.59 11.43
CA ALA A 49 5.61 -1.42 12.27
C ALA A 49 6.30 -0.07 12.03
N ILE A 50 6.38 0.39 10.76
CA ILE A 50 6.89 1.73 10.42
C ILE A 50 6.01 2.83 11.02
N ASP A 51 4.69 2.73 10.88
CA ASP A 51 3.74 3.71 11.40
C ASP A 51 3.76 3.79 12.93
N LYS A 52 3.96 2.65 13.61
CA LYS A 52 4.13 2.55 15.07
C LYS A 52 5.52 2.96 15.55
N LYS A 53 6.49 3.13 14.65
CA LYS A 53 7.91 3.36 14.95
C LYS A 53 8.52 2.22 15.78
N ASP A 54 8.04 1.00 15.61
CA ASP A 54 8.55 -0.21 16.25
C ASP A 54 9.64 -0.83 15.39
N MET A 55 10.88 -0.39 15.63
CA MET A 55 12.04 -0.83 14.84
C MET A 55 12.39 -2.30 15.08
N LYS A 56 12.01 -2.88 16.21
CA LYS A 56 12.24 -4.29 16.49
C LYS A 56 11.29 -5.15 15.66
N ASN A 57 10.00 -4.81 15.68
CA ASN A 57 9.00 -5.48 14.86
C ASN A 57 9.29 -5.28 13.36
N LEU A 58 9.67 -4.06 12.94
CA LEU A 58 10.06 -3.81 11.54
C LEU A 58 11.20 -4.73 11.07
N CYS A 59 12.17 -5.04 11.93
CA CYS A 59 13.25 -5.98 11.59
C CYS A 59 12.72 -7.41 11.41
N GLU A 60 11.75 -7.83 12.19
CA GLU A 60 11.07 -9.12 12.08
C GLU A 60 10.29 -9.19 10.77
N GLU A 61 9.38 -8.26 10.54
CA GLU A 61 8.51 -8.23 9.34
C GLU A 61 9.31 -8.11 8.02
N LEU A 62 10.42 -7.36 8.01
CA LEU A 62 11.32 -7.35 6.86
C LEU A 62 11.98 -8.70 6.61
N GLY A 63 12.21 -9.49 7.65
CA GLY A 63 12.67 -10.88 7.55
C GLY A 63 11.61 -11.76 6.89
N ASP A 64 10.34 -11.59 7.27
CA ASP A 64 9.23 -12.38 6.74
C ASP A 64 8.92 -12.00 5.29
N VAL A 65 8.95 -10.71 4.93
CA VAL A 65 8.92 -10.27 3.52
C VAL A 65 10.06 -10.90 2.71
N LEU A 66 11.28 -10.92 3.25
CA LEU A 66 12.42 -11.55 2.57
C LEU A 66 12.24 -13.05 2.43
N MET A 67 11.69 -13.72 3.45
CA MET A 67 11.32 -15.14 3.40
C MET A 67 10.35 -15.41 2.27
N GLN A 68 9.30 -14.62 2.10
CA GLN A 68 8.33 -14.74 1.02
C GLN A 68 8.99 -14.61 -0.36
N VAL A 69 9.91 -13.66 -0.54
CA VAL A 69 10.68 -13.51 -1.78
C VAL A 69 11.48 -14.78 -2.10
N VAL A 70 12.20 -15.30 -1.11
CA VAL A 70 13.01 -16.54 -1.26
C VAL A 70 12.10 -17.74 -1.54
N PHE A 71 10.95 -17.83 -0.87
CA PHE A 71 10.00 -18.91 -1.03
C PHE A 71 9.44 -18.95 -2.47
N HIS A 72 9.01 -17.81 -3.01
CA HIS A 72 8.58 -17.70 -4.39
C HIS A 72 9.70 -18.06 -5.39
N ALA A 73 10.94 -17.64 -5.12
CA ALA A 73 12.08 -17.97 -5.97
C ALA A 73 12.41 -19.48 -5.96
N GLU A 74 12.25 -20.15 -4.82
CA GLU A 74 12.48 -21.60 -4.74
C GLU A 74 11.38 -22.40 -5.43
N ILE A 75 10.11 -21.99 -5.36
CA ILE A 75 9.01 -22.59 -6.15
C ILE A 75 9.35 -22.58 -7.64
N GLU A 76 9.83 -21.46 -8.19
CA GLU A 76 10.23 -21.36 -9.59
C GLU A 76 11.49 -22.20 -9.90
N THR A 77 12.46 -22.21 -8.99
CA THR A 77 13.66 -23.03 -9.15
C THR A 77 13.33 -24.53 -9.30
N GLU A 78 12.36 -25.02 -8.52
CA GLU A 78 11.88 -26.42 -8.60
C GLU A 78 11.21 -26.73 -9.94
N GLN A 79 10.59 -25.73 -10.58
CA GLN A 79 9.91 -25.86 -11.87
C GLN A 79 10.85 -25.61 -13.07
N GLY A 80 12.13 -25.29 -12.82
CA GLY A 80 13.09 -24.96 -13.86
C GLY A 80 12.93 -23.55 -14.44
N GLY A 81 12.23 -22.65 -13.71
CA GLY A 81 12.09 -21.24 -14.02
C GLY A 81 13.27 -20.42 -13.51
N PHE A 82 13.01 -19.23 -12.96
CA PHE A 82 14.04 -18.36 -12.41
C PHE A 82 14.49 -18.79 -11.01
N THR A 83 15.69 -18.37 -10.64
CA THR A 83 16.30 -18.61 -9.32
C THR A 83 16.34 -17.32 -8.48
N MET A 84 16.67 -17.44 -7.19
CA MET A 84 16.97 -16.28 -6.34
C MET A 84 18.14 -15.43 -6.91
N GLY A 85 19.11 -16.08 -7.57
CA GLY A 85 20.18 -15.37 -8.27
C GLY A 85 19.65 -14.46 -9.39
N ASP A 86 18.68 -14.93 -10.16
CA ASP A 86 18.07 -14.14 -11.23
C ASP A 86 17.25 -12.97 -10.68
N VAL A 87 16.55 -13.16 -9.55
CA VAL A 87 15.82 -12.08 -8.85
C VAL A 87 16.80 -10.98 -8.41
N ILE A 88 17.93 -11.35 -7.80
CA ILE A 88 18.96 -10.41 -7.36
C ILE A 88 19.60 -9.71 -8.57
N GLN A 89 20.00 -10.46 -9.58
CA GLN A 89 20.61 -9.92 -10.80
C GLN A 89 19.66 -8.89 -11.45
N GLY A 90 18.39 -9.23 -11.64
CA GLY A 90 17.42 -8.35 -12.28
C GLY A 90 17.20 -7.05 -11.51
N ILE A 91 17.14 -7.08 -10.18
CA ILE A 91 16.98 -5.84 -9.39
C ILE A 91 18.26 -5.01 -9.40
N CYS A 92 19.43 -5.62 -9.33
CA CYS A 92 20.72 -4.92 -9.39
C CYS A 92 20.89 -4.21 -10.74
N GLU A 93 20.68 -4.90 -11.85
CA GLU A 93 20.74 -4.30 -13.19
C GLU A 93 19.78 -3.13 -13.33
N LYS A 94 18.53 -3.30 -12.87
CA LYS A 94 17.52 -2.25 -12.86
C LYS A 94 17.94 -1.03 -12.05
N MET A 95 18.53 -1.23 -10.86
CA MET A 95 19.00 -0.13 -10.02
C MET A 95 20.17 0.62 -10.69
N VAL A 96 21.13 -0.09 -11.23
CA VAL A 96 22.27 0.52 -11.96
C VAL A 96 21.78 1.29 -13.19
N TYR A 97 20.92 0.68 -14.00
CA TYR A 97 20.39 1.30 -15.22
C TYR A 97 19.59 2.58 -14.95
N ARG A 98 18.76 2.59 -13.89
CA ARG A 98 17.88 3.72 -13.55
C ARG A 98 18.56 4.83 -12.74
N HIS A 99 19.81 4.64 -12.34
CA HIS A 99 20.61 5.65 -11.63
C HIS A 99 21.87 6.04 -12.41
N PRO A 100 21.77 6.49 -13.66
CA PRO A 100 22.95 6.84 -14.46
C PRO A 100 23.73 8.03 -13.88
N HIS A 101 23.13 8.82 -13.00
CA HIS A 101 23.77 9.89 -12.25
C HIS A 101 24.68 9.38 -11.11
N VAL A 102 24.55 8.11 -10.71
CA VAL A 102 25.40 7.47 -9.69
C VAL A 102 26.36 6.48 -10.31
N PHE A 103 25.87 5.65 -11.24
CA PHE A 103 26.63 4.53 -11.80
C PHE A 103 27.14 4.77 -13.24
N GLY A 104 26.86 5.94 -13.82
CA GLY A 104 27.23 6.28 -15.19
C GLY A 104 27.65 7.73 -15.34
N SER A 105 27.42 8.30 -16.52
CA SER A 105 27.76 9.69 -16.87
C SER A 105 26.58 10.67 -16.79
N GLY A 106 25.42 10.23 -16.36
CA GLY A 106 24.23 11.08 -16.18
C GLY A 106 24.46 12.12 -15.09
N LYS A 107 23.65 13.20 -15.11
CA LYS A 107 23.63 14.22 -14.06
C LYS A 107 22.19 14.39 -13.57
N ALA A 108 22.03 14.55 -12.28
CA ALA A 108 20.80 14.98 -11.65
C ALA A 108 21.19 15.60 -10.30
N ASP A 109 20.90 16.88 -10.15
CA ASP A 109 21.32 17.67 -8.99
C ASP A 109 20.19 17.80 -7.95
N THR A 110 18.94 17.45 -8.32
CA THR A 110 17.76 17.51 -7.45
C THR A 110 17.00 16.18 -7.43
N ALA A 111 16.23 15.96 -6.37
CA ALA A 111 15.36 14.78 -6.27
C ALA A 111 14.28 14.77 -7.38
N GLU A 112 13.80 15.94 -7.81
CA GLU A 112 12.83 16.07 -8.88
C GLU A 112 13.42 15.62 -10.22
N GLU A 113 14.64 16.02 -10.54
CA GLU A 113 15.34 15.59 -11.76
C GLU A 113 15.58 14.07 -11.77
N VAL A 114 15.94 13.49 -10.62
CA VAL A 114 16.06 12.03 -10.47
C VAL A 114 14.75 11.34 -10.80
N LEU A 115 13.62 11.83 -10.27
CA LEU A 115 12.30 11.23 -10.49
C LEU A 115 11.86 11.33 -11.97
N ILE A 116 12.09 12.47 -12.63
CA ILE A 116 11.79 12.67 -14.05
C ILE A 116 12.60 11.69 -14.90
N ASN A 117 13.90 11.62 -14.66
CA ASN A 117 14.80 10.71 -15.38
C ASN A 117 14.41 9.24 -15.15
N TRP A 118 14.07 8.86 -13.94
CA TRP A 118 13.61 7.52 -13.58
C TRP A 118 12.36 7.10 -14.37
N GLU A 119 11.35 7.95 -14.44
CA GLU A 119 10.11 7.65 -15.17
C GLU A 119 10.36 7.55 -16.68
N ALA A 120 11.22 8.41 -17.24
CA ALA A 120 11.61 8.35 -18.64
C ALA A 120 12.34 7.04 -18.98
N LEU A 121 13.30 6.64 -18.15
CA LEU A 121 14.04 5.37 -18.31
C LEU A 121 13.12 4.16 -18.18
N LYS A 122 12.18 4.19 -17.22
CA LYS A 122 11.19 3.13 -17.00
C LYS A 122 10.23 2.98 -18.20
N LYS A 123 9.78 4.09 -18.80
CA LYS A 123 8.95 4.08 -20.00
C LYS A 123 9.71 3.45 -21.17
N LYS A 124 10.98 3.84 -21.36
CA LYS A 124 11.86 3.28 -22.39
C LYS A 124 12.12 1.79 -22.20
N GLU A 125 12.44 1.35 -20.98
CA GLU A 125 12.67 -0.06 -20.62
C GLU A 125 11.45 -0.92 -20.96
N LYS A 126 10.25 -0.42 -20.66
CA LYS A 126 8.98 -1.12 -20.90
C LYS A 126 8.46 -0.98 -22.35
N ARG A 127 9.16 -0.24 -23.23
CA ARG A 127 8.76 0.05 -24.61
C ARG A 127 7.33 0.59 -24.72
N GLN A 128 6.92 1.43 -23.77
CA GLN A 128 5.60 2.03 -23.75
C GLN A 128 5.55 3.23 -24.70
N GLU A 129 4.68 3.18 -25.70
CA GLU A 129 4.55 4.21 -26.74
C GLU A 129 3.48 5.24 -26.38
N THR A 130 2.38 4.81 -25.75
CA THR A 130 1.25 5.67 -25.40
C THR A 130 1.13 5.91 -23.89
N GLN A 131 0.49 7.01 -23.50
CA GLN A 131 0.23 7.29 -22.09
C GLN A 131 -0.81 6.34 -21.51
N THR A 132 -1.74 5.85 -22.31
CA THR A 132 -2.70 4.81 -21.91
C THR A 132 -1.98 3.52 -21.50
N GLU A 133 -0.99 3.07 -22.28
CA GLU A 133 -0.17 1.92 -21.91
C GLU A 133 0.57 2.14 -20.58
N VAL A 134 1.06 3.35 -20.33
CA VAL A 134 1.70 3.72 -19.05
C VAL A 134 0.69 3.62 -17.90
N MET A 135 -0.54 4.10 -18.08
CA MET A 135 -1.61 3.99 -17.08
C MET A 135 -2.04 2.54 -16.86
N GLN A 136 -2.23 1.77 -17.93
CA GLN A 136 -2.59 0.34 -17.86
C GLN A 136 -1.48 -0.53 -17.24
N SER A 137 -0.23 -0.08 -17.25
CA SER A 137 0.88 -0.78 -16.57
C SER A 137 0.83 -0.68 -15.04
N VAL A 138 -0.10 0.07 -14.47
CA VAL A 138 -0.35 0.10 -13.02
C VAL A 138 -1.08 -1.18 -12.64
N PRO A 139 -0.49 -2.03 -11.77
CA PRO A 139 -1.07 -3.33 -11.44
C PRO A 139 -2.50 -3.24 -10.93
N GLU A 140 -3.37 -4.11 -11.44
CA GLU A 140 -4.78 -4.18 -11.04
C GLU A 140 -4.97 -4.69 -9.61
N ALA A 141 -4.03 -5.51 -9.13
CA ALA A 141 -4.04 -6.07 -7.79
C ALA A 141 -3.71 -5.06 -6.67
N LEU A 142 -3.34 -3.83 -7.00
CA LEU A 142 -3.12 -2.80 -5.98
C LEU A 142 -4.44 -2.41 -5.29
N PRO A 143 -4.40 -2.05 -3.99
CA PRO A 143 -5.54 -1.42 -3.33
C PRO A 143 -6.06 -0.24 -4.14
N ALA A 144 -7.39 -0.09 -4.21
CA ALA A 144 -8.04 0.80 -5.15
C ALA A 144 -7.59 2.26 -5.03
N LEU A 145 -7.43 2.78 -3.81
CA LEU A 145 -6.98 4.16 -3.60
C LEU A 145 -5.52 4.38 -4.04
N ILE A 146 -4.65 3.38 -3.81
CA ILE A 146 -3.27 3.43 -4.30
C ILE A 146 -3.24 3.38 -5.83
N ARG A 147 -4.05 2.50 -6.44
CA ARG A 147 -4.16 2.36 -7.90
C ARG A 147 -4.66 3.65 -8.54
N ALA A 148 -5.76 4.21 -8.04
CA ALA A 148 -6.32 5.47 -8.50
C ALA A 148 -5.29 6.60 -8.45
N ARG A 149 -4.60 6.77 -7.31
CA ARG A 149 -3.54 7.78 -7.15
C ARG A 149 -2.41 7.60 -8.16
N LYS A 150 -1.99 6.36 -8.44
CA LYS A 150 -0.93 6.07 -9.43
C LYS A 150 -1.40 6.39 -10.85
N VAL A 151 -2.62 6.00 -11.22
CA VAL A 151 -3.20 6.28 -12.55
C VAL A 151 -3.34 7.79 -12.78
N GLN A 152 -3.90 8.51 -11.81
CA GLN A 152 -4.03 9.98 -11.89
C GLN A 152 -2.67 10.67 -11.98
N LYS A 153 -1.65 10.20 -11.23
CA LYS A 153 -0.30 10.73 -11.38
C LYS A 153 0.22 10.55 -12.80
N LYS A 154 -0.04 9.41 -13.44
CA LYS A 154 0.37 9.18 -14.84
C LYS A 154 -0.36 10.11 -15.82
N ALA A 155 -1.61 10.45 -15.57
CA ALA A 155 -2.33 11.45 -16.37
C ALA A 155 -1.72 12.84 -16.15
N ALA A 156 -1.42 13.20 -14.92
CA ALA A 156 -0.78 14.48 -14.57
C ALA A 156 0.61 14.64 -15.18
N ASP A 157 1.39 13.56 -15.32
CA ASP A 157 2.74 13.58 -15.93
C ASP A 157 2.74 14.09 -17.40
N VAL A 158 1.57 14.13 -18.07
CA VAL A 158 1.41 14.67 -19.43
C VAL A 158 0.54 15.93 -19.47
N GLY A 159 0.30 16.56 -18.32
CA GLY A 159 -0.45 17.81 -18.21
C GLY A 159 -1.97 17.65 -18.07
N PHE A 160 -2.49 16.43 -17.95
CA PHE A 160 -3.90 16.19 -17.64
C PHE A 160 -4.11 16.20 -16.12
N ASP A 161 -4.19 17.41 -15.58
CA ASP A 161 -4.37 17.65 -14.13
C ASP A 161 -5.05 19.00 -13.88
N PHE A 162 -5.62 19.16 -12.68
CA PHE A 162 -6.10 20.48 -12.26
C PHE A 162 -4.91 21.42 -12.01
N PRO A 163 -5.07 22.73 -12.31
CA PRO A 163 -3.98 23.69 -12.11
C PRO A 163 -3.71 23.98 -10.63
N VAL A 164 -4.73 23.91 -9.78
CA VAL A 164 -4.65 24.22 -8.33
C VAL A 164 -5.53 23.27 -7.52
N THR A 165 -5.23 23.19 -6.23
CA THR A 165 -5.96 22.32 -5.27
C THR A 165 -7.45 22.69 -5.18
N GLU A 166 -7.75 23.98 -5.29
CA GLU A 166 -9.11 24.53 -5.21
C GLU A 166 -10.01 23.98 -6.31
N ASP A 167 -9.50 23.84 -7.53
CA ASP A 167 -10.25 23.27 -8.66
C ASP A 167 -10.51 21.78 -8.44
N ALA A 168 -9.53 21.05 -7.89
CA ALA A 168 -9.72 19.66 -7.52
C ALA A 168 -10.74 19.49 -6.37
N MET A 169 -10.79 20.42 -5.41
CA MET A 169 -11.83 20.45 -4.37
C MET A 169 -13.21 20.74 -4.96
N GLN A 170 -13.28 21.65 -5.93
CA GLN A 170 -14.55 21.96 -6.59
C GLN A 170 -15.13 20.75 -7.30
N LYS A 171 -14.30 19.90 -7.92
CA LYS A 171 -14.76 18.66 -8.54
C LYS A 171 -15.37 17.68 -7.51
N VAL A 172 -14.84 17.61 -6.29
CA VAL A 172 -15.47 16.78 -5.24
C VAL A 172 -16.88 17.28 -4.91
N TYR A 173 -17.09 18.61 -4.83
CA TYR A 173 -18.45 19.14 -4.60
C TYR A 173 -19.39 18.84 -5.75
N GLU A 174 -18.90 18.87 -6.99
CA GLU A 174 -19.67 18.48 -8.18
C GLU A 174 -20.11 17.00 -8.09
N GLU A 175 -19.17 16.07 -7.84
CA GLU A 175 -19.47 14.65 -7.70
C GLU A 175 -20.46 14.36 -6.55
N VAL A 176 -20.36 15.09 -5.44
CA VAL A 176 -21.35 14.96 -4.35
C VAL A 176 -22.74 15.39 -4.81
N GLN A 177 -22.87 16.46 -5.62
CA GLN A 177 -24.16 16.90 -6.15
C GLN A 177 -24.73 15.89 -7.16
N GLU A 178 -23.87 15.30 -8.00
CA GLU A 178 -24.26 14.26 -8.96
C GLU A 178 -24.74 13.01 -8.24
N LEU A 179 -24.06 12.57 -7.17
CA LEU A 179 -24.56 11.49 -6.31
C LEU A 179 -25.91 11.84 -5.65
N GLU A 180 -26.08 13.06 -5.13
CA GLU A 180 -27.37 13.48 -4.56
C GLU A 180 -28.49 13.45 -5.59
N GLN A 181 -28.22 13.82 -6.83
CA GLN A 181 -29.18 13.73 -7.92
C GLN A 181 -29.48 12.27 -8.28
N ALA A 182 -28.43 11.44 -8.45
CA ALA A 182 -28.60 10.02 -8.74
C ALA A 182 -29.45 9.30 -7.67
N VAL A 183 -29.24 9.60 -6.39
CA VAL A 183 -30.07 9.05 -5.29
C VAL A 183 -31.54 9.51 -5.40
N ARG A 184 -31.77 10.77 -5.75
CA ARG A 184 -33.15 11.30 -5.90
C ARG A 184 -33.91 10.73 -7.11
N GLU A 185 -33.18 10.50 -8.21
CA GLU A 185 -33.76 10.09 -9.49
C GLU A 185 -33.66 8.58 -9.75
N ASN A 186 -33.06 7.82 -8.80
CA ASN A 186 -32.77 6.40 -8.92
C ASN A 186 -31.87 6.10 -10.13
N GLY A 187 -30.83 6.97 -10.32
CA GLY A 187 -29.80 6.89 -11.38
C GLY A 187 -28.62 5.98 -11.05
N GLU A 188 -27.46 6.26 -11.63
CA GLU A 188 -26.22 5.44 -11.54
C GLU A 188 -25.46 5.70 -10.23
N ILE A 189 -26.04 5.36 -9.09
CA ILE A 189 -25.51 5.64 -7.74
C ILE A 189 -24.11 5.06 -7.53
N GLU A 190 -23.82 3.86 -8.07
CA GLU A 190 -22.50 3.21 -7.91
C GLU A 190 -21.41 3.96 -8.68
N GLU A 191 -21.73 4.49 -9.86
CA GLU A 191 -20.82 5.30 -10.68
C GLU A 191 -20.46 6.59 -9.94
N GLU A 192 -21.44 7.37 -9.53
CA GLU A 192 -21.24 8.65 -8.84
C GLU A 192 -20.49 8.49 -7.51
N PHE A 193 -20.80 7.42 -6.76
CA PHE A 193 -20.05 7.12 -5.55
C PHE A 193 -18.58 6.78 -5.85
N GLY A 194 -18.32 6.08 -6.94
CA GLY A 194 -16.98 5.79 -7.42
C GLY A 194 -16.20 7.07 -7.78
N ASP A 195 -16.88 8.02 -8.45
CA ASP A 195 -16.27 9.28 -8.89
C ASP A 195 -15.95 10.20 -7.72
N ILE A 196 -16.78 10.25 -6.68
CA ILE A 196 -16.41 10.93 -5.41
C ILE A 196 -15.11 10.35 -4.84
N LEU A 197 -15.00 9.02 -4.74
CA LEU A 197 -13.78 8.39 -4.22
C LEU A 197 -12.56 8.73 -5.09
N PHE A 198 -12.72 8.73 -6.40
CA PHE A 198 -11.67 9.06 -7.35
C PHE A 198 -11.26 10.54 -7.26
N ALA A 199 -12.20 11.46 -7.13
CA ALA A 199 -11.93 12.88 -6.92
C ALA A 199 -11.23 13.16 -5.58
N LEU A 200 -11.62 12.48 -4.49
CA LEU A 200 -10.93 12.56 -3.19
C LEU A 200 -9.48 12.07 -3.28
N VAL A 201 -9.24 10.98 -4.03
CA VAL A 201 -7.87 10.50 -4.28
C VAL A 201 -7.06 11.54 -5.06
N ASN A 202 -7.67 12.28 -5.99
CA ASN A 202 -6.97 13.36 -6.71
C ASN A 202 -6.46 14.44 -5.74
N ILE A 203 -7.31 14.92 -4.83
CA ILE A 203 -6.91 15.88 -3.80
C ILE A 203 -5.70 15.37 -3.00
N SER A 204 -5.67 14.07 -2.67
CA SER A 204 -4.56 13.48 -1.92
C SER A 204 -3.20 13.66 -2.60
N ARG A 205 -3.17 13.81 -3.94
CA ARG A 205 -1.95 14.05 -4.70
C ARG A 205 -1.44 15.47 -4.48
N PHE A 206 -2.33 16.47 -4.51
CA PHE A 206 -2.01 17.87 -4.24
C PHE A 206 -1.51 18.06 -2.81
N LEU A 207 -2.14 17.40 -1.86
CA LEU A 207 -1.76 17.43 -0.45
C LEU A 207 -0.52 16.56 -0.13
N LYS A 208 0.00 15.82 -1.10
CA LYS A 208 1.16 14.90 -0.97
C LYS A 208 0.96 13.83 0.12
N ILE A 209 -0.29 13.39 0.33
CA ILE A 209 -0.64 12.33 1.28
C ILE A 209 -0.95 11.01 0.55
N ASN A 210 -0.81 9.88 1.25
CA ASN A 210 -1.23 8.59 0.73
C ASN A 210 -2.66 8.30 1.20
N PRO A 211 -3.68 8.21 0.31
CA PRO A 211 -5.07 8.06 0.70
C PRO A 211 -5.36 6.74 1.41
N GLU A 212 -4.67 5.64 1.05
CA GLU A 212 -4.81 4.34 1.70
C GLU A 212 -4.39 4.41 3.18
N PHE A 213 -3.20 4.95 3.44
CA PHE A 213 -2.68 5.07 4.81
C PHE A 213 -3.47 6.07 5.66
N VAL A 214 -3.95 7.15 5.05
CA VAL A 214 -4.79 8.12 5.77
C VAL A 214 -6.14 7.51 6.15
N LEU A 215 -6.75 6.72 5.26
CA LEU A 215 -7.98 5.99 5.56
C LEU A 215 -7.76 4.94 6.65
N THR A 216 -6.67 4.18 6.59
CA THR A 216 -6.28 3.22 7.65
C THR A 216 -6.16 3.92 9.00
N LYS A 217 -5.52 5.11 9.05
CA LYS A 217 -5.44 5.89 10.30
C LYS A 217 -6.81 6.39 10.78
N ALA A 218 -7.71 6.74 9.86
CA ALA A 218 -9.06 7.13 10.22
C ALA A 218 -9.87 5.96 10.80
N ILE A 219 -9.73 4.76 10.22
CA ILE A 219 -10.33 3.53 10.74
C ILE A 219 -9.82 3.24 12.16
N LYS A 220 -8.51 3.26 12.38
CA LYS A 220 -7.92 3.06 13.71
C LYS A 220 -8.42 4.09 14.73
N LYS A 221 -8.50 5.36 14.33
CA LYS A 221 -9.05 6.42 15.17
C LYS A 221 -10.51 6.14 15.53
N PHE A 222 -11.32 5.65 14.58
CA PHE A 222 -12.71 5.27 14.84
C PHE A 222 -12.78 4.13 15.87
N ILE A 223 -12.00 3.07 15.66
CA ILE A 223 -11.96 1.90 16.58
C ILE A 223 -11.57 2.34 18.00
N ASN A 224 -10.52 3.15 18.15
CA ASN A 224 -10.07 3.61 19.47
C ASN A 224 -11.14 4.45 20.19
N ARG A 225 -11.90 5.28 19.45
CA ARG A 225 -13.01 6.04 20.03
C ARG A 225 -14.18 5.17 20.40
N PHE A 226 -14.47 4.16 19.58
CA PHE A 226 -15.53 3.20 19.88
C PHE A 226 -15.19 2.34 21.09
N GLU A 227 -13.93 1.93 21.23
CA GLU A 227 -13.42 1.24 22.43
C GLU A 227 -13.62 2.10 23.71
N TYR A 228 -13.46 3.43 23.60
CA TYR A 228 -13.75 4.33 24.70
C TYR A 228 -15.24 4.28 25.11
N ILE A 229 -16.16 4.30 24.13
CA ILE A 229 -17.60 4.17 24.38
C ILE A 229 -17.89 2.84 25.10
N GLU A 230 -17.37 1.74 24.55
CA GLU A 230 -17.58 0.40 25.11
C GLU A 230 -17.07 0.29 26.56
N LYS A 231 -15.86 0.76 26.83
CA LYS A 231 -15.30 0.78 28.19
C LYS A 231 -16.10 1.65 29.15
N SER A 232 -16.61 2.78 28.68
CA SER A 232 -17.45 3.69 29.47
C SER A 232 -18.79 3.05 29.81
N ALA A 233 -19.47 2.44 28.83
CA ALA A 233 -20.71 1.72 29.02
C ALA A 233 -20.56 0.56 30.04
N LEU A 234 -19.49 -0.24 29.87
CA LEU A 234 -19.18 -1.34 30.80
C LEU A 234 -18.93 -0.85 32.24
N SER A 235 -18.27 0.31 32.40
CA SER A 235 -18.02 0.88 33.73
C SER A 235 -19.30 1.33 34.44
N GLU A 236 -20.35 1.65 33.67
CA GLU A 236 -21.69 2.00 34.16
C GLU A 236 -22.62 0.77 34.30
N GLY A 237 -22.13 -0.42 33.97
CA GLY A 237 -22.91 -1.65 34.00
C GLY A 237 -23.95 -1.78 32.90
N LYS A 238 -23.81 -0.99 31.81
CA LYS A 238 -24.70 -1.00 30.63
C LYS A 238 -24.09 -1.82 29.51
N ALA A 239 -24.92 -2.56 28.78
CA ALA A 239 -24.53 -3.11 27.48
C ALA A 239 -24.72 -2.05 26.37
N LEU A 240 -23.84 -2.07 25.35
CA LEU A 240 -23.97 -1.12 24.20
C LEU A 240 -25.35 -1.20 23.52
N SER A 241 -25.95 -2.40 23.47
CA SER A 241 -27.27 -2.64 22.90
C SER A 241 -28.43 -1.99 23.69
N GLU A 242 -28.17 -1.53 24.89
CA GLU A 242 -29.14 -0.86 25.77
C GLU A 242 -28.99 0.65 25.76
N MET A 243 -27.98 1.17 25.04
CA MET A 243 -27.71 2.60 24.91
C MET A 243 -28.42 3.18 23.68
N SER A 244 -28.91 4.40 23.83
CA SER A 244 -29.38 5.18 22.69
C SER A 244 -28.19 5.74 21.87
N LEU A 245 -28.46 6.15 20.62
CA LEU A 245 -27.46 6.81 19.78
C LEU A 245 -26.95 8.09 20.43
N GLU A 246 -27.84 8.86 21.06
CA GLU A 246 -27.51 10.12 21.74
C GLU A 246 -26.56 9.89 22.93
N GLU A 247 -26.76 8.82 23.70
CA GLU A 247 -25.86 8.44 24.81
C GLU A 247 -24.48 8.07 24.24
N MET A 248 -24.43 7.29 23.16
CA MET A 248 -23.16 6.91 22.50
C MET A 248 -22.45 8.11 21.90
N ASP A 249 -23.17 9.06 21.31
CA ASP A 249 -22.61 10.29 20.71
C ASP A 249 -21.98 11.19 21.79
N LEU A 250 -22.55 11.29 22.96
CA LEU A 250 -21.95 12.01 24.09
C LEU A 250 -20.59 11.41 24.48
N LEU A 251 -20.52 10.09 24.58
CA LEU A 251 -19.27 9.40 24.86
C LEU A 251 -18.25 9.49 23.71
N TRP A 252 -18.76 9.53 22.46
CA TRP A 252 -17.93 9.78 21.30
C TRP A 252 -17.28 11.15 21.32
N ASP A 253 -18.02 12.19 21.70
CA ASP A 253 -17.46 13.54 21.84
C ASP A 253 -16.46 13.64 23.00
N GLU A 254 -16.72 12.95 24.11
CA GLU A 254 -15.71 12.82 25.17
C GLU A 254 -14.44 12.13 24.68
N ALA A 255 -14.57 11.05 23.89
CA ALA A 255 -13.43 10.33 23.32
C ALA A 255 -12.60 11.25 22.41
N LYS A 256 -13.23 12.14 21.63
CA LYS A 256 -12.51 13.14 20.81
C LYS A 256 -11.60 14.03 21.63
N ILE A 257 -12.07 14.44 22.82
CA ILE A 257 -11.30 15.32 23.72
C ILE A 257 -10.21 14.53 24.45
N LYS A 258 -10.54 13.35 24.97
CA LYS A 258 -9.62 12.56 25.81
C LYS A 258 -8.53 11.83 25.03
N LEU A 259 -8.84 11.36 23.82
CA LEU A 259 -7.90 10.57 23.02
C LEU A 259 -7.10 11.40 21.99
N ASN A 260 -7.54 12.61 21.71
CA ASN A 260 -6.77 13.61 20.96
C ASN A 260 -6.71 14.91 21.78
N PRO A 261 -5.94 14.98 22.89
CA PRO A 261 -5.66 16.26 23.50
C PRO A 261 -5.02 17.15 22.41
N MET A 262 -5.57 18.35 22.24
CA MET A 262 -5.06 19.34 21.27
C MET A 262 -3.55 19.45 21.42
N GLN A 263 -2.82 19.16 20.32
CA GLN A 263 -1.42 19.53 20.18
C GLN A 263 -1.30 21.03 20.07
#